data_23377abb3a663a45c539a32773c6dd62
#
_entry.id   23377abb3a663a45c539a32773c6dd62
#
_cell.length_a   1.000
_cell.length_b   1.000
_cell.length_c   1.000
_cell.angle_alpha   90.00
_cell.angle_beta   90.00
_cell.angle_gamma   90.00
#
_symmetry.space_group_name_H-M   'P 1'
#
loop_
_entity.id
_entity.type
_entity.pdbx_description
1 polymer ?
#
loop_
_entity_poly.entity_id
_entity_poly.type
_entity_poly.pdbx_seq_one_letter_code
_entity_poly.pdbx_strand_id
1 'polypeptide(L)'
;EGYDRLGTMALIYNHPYYPEHMKKHGYYKETGWLEYRITIPEMVSERHKRIAEAGMDRYGLIIKKKTRSQIKKERYGQKLFKLINETYCVLYGYSLLSEKQIDQYVGLYLSLIDTEMLTFVENQEGELIAAGISIPSLSEALQKCNGEIFPFGWWHLLKAMFLKKPDTLDLLLIGVRPDYQNKGINSLMILDLVERYNKLGFRYAETNAMLETNSRIHAMFEPFEKEVHKRRWVFGKDIQ
;
A
#
# COMPACT_ATOMS: atom_id res chain seq x y z
N GLU A 1 -17.15 -2.05 -9.89
CA GLU A 1 -18.02 -2.34 -8.74
C GLU A 1 -17.61 -1.49 -7.54
N GLY A 2 -18.51 -1.34 -6.53
CA GLY A 2 -18.23 -0.49 -5.37
C GLY A 2 -18.39 1.00 -5.66
N TYR A 3 -19.29 1.38 -6.56
CA TYR A 3 -19.53 2.79 -6.93
C TYR A 3 -20.17 3.62 -5.82
N ASP A 4 -20.79 2.97 -4.85
CA ASP A 4 -21.35 3.52 -3.64
C ASP A 4 -20.33 3.66 -2.49
N ARG A 5 -19.11 3.13 -2.70
CA ARG A 5 -18.04 3.17 -1.70
C ARG A 5 -17.18 4.40 -1.86
N LEU A 6 -16.73 4.94 -0.72
CA LEU A 6 -15.80 6.07 -0.71
C LEU A 6 -14.49 5.69 -1.41
N GLY A 7 -14.03 6.54 -2.34
CA GLY A 7 -12.80 6.29 -3.09
C GLY A 7 -11.56 6.38 -2.21
N THR A 8 -10.59 5.47 -2.37
CA THR A 8 -9.27 5.58 -1.74
C THR A 8 -8.49 6.72 -2.39
N MET A 9 -7.79 7.53 -1.61
CA MET A 9 -7.22 8.82 -2.02
C MET A 9 -6.40 8.77 -3.31
N ALA A 10 -5.58 7.79 -3.54
CA ALA A 10 -4.68 7.74 -4.71
C ALA A 10 -5.32 7.13 -5.96
N LEU A 11 -6.63 6.86 -5.95
CA LEU A 11 -7.28 6.08 -6.99
C LEU A 11 -8.40 6.86 -7.68
N ILE A 12 -8.52 6.65 -9.00
CA ILE A 12 -9.55 7.30 -9.83
C ILE A 12 -10.93 6.68 -9.59
N TYR A 13 -11.95 7.54 -9.61
CA TYR A 13 -13.36 7.15 -9.66
C TYR A 13 -13.91 7.35 -11.08
N ASN A 14 -14.70 6.37 -11.55
CA ASN A 14 -15.44 6.47 -12.80
C ASN A 14 -16.90 6.13 -12.57
N HIS A 15 -17.80 6.74 -13.35
CA HIS A 15 -19.23 6.50 -13.23
C HIS A 15 -19.64 5.10 -13.72
N PRO A 16 -20.73 4.53 -13.19
CA PRO A 16 -21.20 3.17 -13.51
C PRO A 16 -21.50 2.91 -14.98
N TYR A 17 -21.83 3.95 -15.76
CA TYR A 17 -22.17 3.80 -17.19
C TYR A 17 -20.94 3.55 -18.10
N TYR A 18 -19.70 3.82 -17.65
CA TYR A 18 -18.50 3.66 -18.48
C TYR A 18 -18.30 2.23 -19.00
N PRO A 19 -18.42 1.17 -18.20
CA PRO A 19 -18.27 -0.21 -18.69
C PRO A 19 -19.25 -0.56 -19.82
N GLU A 20 -20.47 -0.04 -19.76
CA GLU A 20 -21.49 -0.29 -20.80
C GLU A 20 -21.13 0.43 -22.11
N HIS A 21 -20.67 1.70 -22.01
CA HIS A 21 -20.22 2.43 -23.18
C HIS A 21 -19.00 1.77 -23.83
N MET A 22 -18.01 1.36 -23.03
CA MET A 22 -16.86 0.63 -23.54
C MET A 22 -17.26 -0.63 -24.32
N LYS A 23 -18.15 -1.46 -23.75
CA LYS A 23 -18.67 -2.66 -24.40
C LYS A 23 -19.41 -2.34 -25.71
N LYS A 24 -20.27 -1.29 -25.74
CA LYS A 24 -20.99 -0.85 -26.94
C LYS A 24 -20.05 -0.44 -28.08
N HIS A 25 -18.85 0.05 -27.75
CA HIS A 25 -17.82 0.43 -28.72
C HIS A 25 -16.83 -0.70 -29.06
N GLY A 26 -17.13 -1.94 -28.64
CA GLY A 26 -16.35 -3.12 -28.97
C GLY A 26 -15.08 -3.28 -28.14
N TYR A 27 -15.00 -2.62 -26.99
CA TYR A 27 -13.93 -2.86 -26.02
C TYR A 27 -14.24 -4.08 -25.15
N TYR A 28 -13.21 -4.82 -24.80
CA TYR A 28 -13.27 -5.96 -23.88
C TYR A 28 -12.46 -5.69 -22.61
N LYS A 29 -12.76 -6.40 -21.52
CA LYS A 29 -11.96 -6.36 -20.31
C LYS A 29 -10.60 -6.99 -20.60
N GLU A 30 -9.53 -6.22 -20.45
CA GLU A 30 -8.16 -6.70 -20.61
C GLU A 30 -7.59 -7.21 -19.29
N THR A 31 -7.69 -6.41 -18.25
CA THR A 31 -7.27 -6.80 -16.89
C THR A 31 -8.09 -6.07 -15.84
N GLY A 32 -7.94 -6.49 -14.58
CA GLY A 32 -8.63 -5.90 -13.46
C GLY A 32 -7.79 -5.78 -12.21
N TRP A 33 -8.25 -4.95 -11.30
CA TRP A 33 -7.70 -4.74 -9.97
C TRP A 33 -8.77 -4.90 -8.92
N LEU A 34 -8.37 -5.44 -7.78
CA LEU A 34 -9.16 -5.60 -6.58
C LEU A 34 -8.60 -4.71 -5.47
N GLU A 35 -9.48 -4.16 -4.65
CA GLU A 35 -9.17 -3.53 -3.38
C GLU A 35 -9.88 -4.27 -2.27
N TYR A 36 -9.15 -4.58 -1.21
CA TYR A 36 -9.71 -5.18 -0.01
C TYR A 36 -9.89 -4.14 1.08
N ARG A 37 -10.97 -4.27 1.82
CA ARG A 37 -11.09 -3.73 3.16
C ARG A 37 -10.87 -4.87 4.14
N ILE A 38 -9.90 -4.70 5.02
CA ILE A 38 -9.38 -5.72 5.93
C ILE A 38 -9.68 -5.28 7.35
N THR A 39 -10.23 -6.17 8.17
CA THR A 39 -10.28 -5.98 9.62
C THR A 39 -8.91 -6.27 10.21
N ILE A 40 -8.31 -5.28 10.88
CA ILE A 40 -7.01 -5.46 11.54
C ILE A 40 -7.24 -6.34 12.77
N PRO A 41 -6.59 -7.51 12.88
CA PRO A 41 -6.77 -8.39 14.03
C PRO A 41 -6.13 -7.78 15.28
N GLU A 42 -6.70 -8.04 16.45
CA GLU A 42 -6.11 -7.61 17.73
C GLU A 42 -4.71 -8.21 17.94
N MET A 43 -4.53 -9.46 17.49
CA MET A 43 -3.26 -10.18 17.60
C MET A 43 -2.96 -10.92 16.29
N VAL A 44 -1.69 -10.98 15.97
CA VAL A 44 -1.20 -11.80 14.84
C VAL A 44 -1.25 -13.28 15.24
N SER A 45 -1.69 -14.13 14.31
CA SER A 45 -1.80 -15.57 14.56
C SER A 45 -0.44 -16.20 14.88
N GLU A 46 -0.43 -17.24 15.71
CA GLU A 46 0.77 -18.00 16.08
C GLU A 46 1.50 -18.59 14.86
N ARG A 47 0.76 -18.90 13.80
CA ARG A 47 1.35 -19.34 12.52
C ARG A 47 2.25 -18.26 11.92
N HIS A 48 1.77 -17.00 11.87
CA HIS A 48 2.58 -15.89 11.34
C HIS A 48 3.79 -15.59 12.20
N LYS A 49 3.65 -15.67 13.54
CA LYS A 49 4.77 -15.47 14.45
C LYS A 49 5.88 -16.48 14.19
N ARG A 50 5.55 -17.79 14.13
CA ARG A 50 6.52 -18.86 13.82
C ARG A 50 7.19 -18.68 12.46
N ILE A 51 6.45 -18.28 11.44
CA ILE A 51 7.02 -18.04 10.10
C ILE A 51 7.95 -16.85 10.14
N ALA A 52 7.59 -15.77 10.83
CA ALA A 52 8.43 -14.58 10.99
C ALA A 52 9.72 -14.89 11.72
N GLU A 53 9.65 -15.59 12.86
CA GLU A 53 10.80 -16.03 13.65
C GLU A 53 11.74 -16.91 12.82
N ALA A 54 11.20 -17.93 12.16
CA ALA A 54 11.99 -18.79 11.28
C ALA A 54 12.66 -18.01 10.12
N GLY A 55 12.00 -16.98 9.59
CA GLY A 55 12.58 -16.09 8.57
C GLY A 55 13.72 -15.23 9.12
N MET A 56 13.53 -14.65 10.31
CA MET A 56 14.58 -13.88 11.00
C MET A 56 15.82 -14.74 11.26
N ASP A 57 15.64 -15.91 11.88
CA ASP A 57 16.75 -16.80 12.25
C ASP A 57 17.50 -17.34 11.03
N ARG A 58 16.75 -17.81 10.04
CA ARG A 58 17.36 -18.49 8.89
C ARG A 58 18.06 -17.55 7.90
N TYR A 59 17.53 -16.33 7.74
CA TYR A 59 18.00 -15.39 6.73
C TYR A 59 18.60 -14.12 7.32
N GLY A 60 18.74 -14.05 8.65
CA GLY A 60 19.31 -12.90 9.32
C GLY A 60 18.51 -11.60 9.12
N LEU A 61 17.18 -11.71 9.01
CA LEU A 61 16.33 -10.57 8.73
C LEU A 61 16.08 -9.73 9.98
N ILE A 62 16.13 -8.43 9.83
CA ILE A 62 15.96 -7.48 10.93
C ILE A 62 14.95 -6.41 10.52
N ILE A 63 13.93 -6.18 11.36
CA ILE A 63 13.06 -5.02 11.22
C ILE A 63 13.82 -3.78 11.72
N LYS A 64 13.91 -2.77 10.86
CA LYS A 64 14.56 -1.50 11.20
C LYS A 64 13.54 -0.39 11.44
N LYS A 65 13.54 0.12 12.66
CA LYS A 65 12.84 1.37 13.00
C LYS A 65 13.79 2.53 12.76
N LYS A 66 13.37 3.49 11.95
CA LYS A 66 14.19 4.63 11.57
C LYS A 66 13.48 5.93 11.90
N THR A 67 14.21 6.85 12.47
CA THR A 67 13.75 8.24 12.63
C THR A 67 13.74 8.96 11.28
N ARG A 68 12.98 10.05 11.16
CA ARG A 68 12.97 10.90 9.94
C ARG A 68 14.36 11.34 9.51
N SER A 69 15.22 11.71 10.48
CA SER A 69 16.60 12.10 10.20
C SER A 69 17.40 10.95 9.59
N GLN A 70 17.29 9.74 10.13
CA GLN A 70 17.96 8.55 9.60
C GLN A 70 17.44 8.18 8.21
N ILE A 71 16.11 8.21 8.00
CA ILE A 71 15.49 7.94 6.69
C ILE A 71 16.07 8.88 5.63
N LYS A 72 16.23 10.17 5.94
CA LYS A 72 16.80 11.14 5.04
C LYS A 72 18.30 10.92 4.83
N LYS A 73 19.09 10.79 5.93
CA LYS A 73 20.55 10.66 5.89
C LYS A 73 21.00 9.39 5.18
N GLU A 74 20.31 8.27 5.42
CA GLU A 74 20.65 6.96 4.86
C GLU A 74 19.92 6.68 3.54
N ARG A 75 19.17 7.66 3.00
CA ARG A 75 18.47 7.62 1.72
C ARG A 75 17.48 6.46 1.59
N TYR A 76 16.76 6.17 2.67
CA TYR A 76 15.76 5.07 2.67
C TYR A 76 14.63 5.28 1.66
N GLY A 77 14.26 6.52 1.38
CA GLY A 77 13.29 6.82 0.34
C GLY A 77 13.74 6.34 -1.04
N GLN A 78 14.97 6.62 -1.42
CA GLN A 78 15.55 6.16 -2.68
C GLN A 78 15.70 4.63 -2.71
N LYS A 79 16.17 4.02 -1.61
CA LYS A 79 16.25 2.56 -1.48
C LYS A 79 14.88 1.89 -1.66
N LEU A 80 13.85 2.45 -1.04
CA LEU A 80 12.47 1.96 -1.14
C LEU A 80 11.96 2.02 -2.58
N PHE A 81 12.09 3.15 -3.28
CA PHE A 81 11.62 3.24 -4.66
C PHE A 81 12.44 2.39 -5.64
N LYS A 82 13.73 2.16 -5.37
CA LYS A 82 14.51 1.16 -6.12
C LYS A 82 13.93 -0.25 -5.91
N LEU A 83 13.64 -0.62 -4.66
CA LEU A 83 12.98 -1.89 -4.35
C LEU A 83 11.62 -2.02 -5.04
N ILE A 84 10.82 -0.96 -5.09
CA ILE A 84 9.55 -0.94 -5.83
C ILE A 84 9.78 -1.15 -7.33
N ASN A 85 10.76 -0.49 -7.95
CA ASN A 85 11.12 -0.74 -9.34
C ASN A 85 11.47 -2.21 -9.59
N GLU A 86 12.27 -2.82 -8.72
CA GLU A 86 12.68 -4.23 -8.84
C GLU A 86 11.50 -5.22 -8.65
N THR A 87 10.56 -4.89 -7.79
CA THR A 87 9.43 -5.77 -7.45
C THR A 87 8.24 -5.61 -8.38
N TYR A 88 8.01 -4.40 -8.90
CA TYR A 88 6.81 -4.06 -9.67
C TYR A 88 7.03 -4.11 -11.18
N CYS A 89 8.27 -4.20 -11.67
CA CYS A 89 8.59 -4.21 -13.11
C CYS A 89 7.86 -5.31 -13.91
N VAL A 90 7.45 -6.38 -13.24
CA VAL A 90 6.70 -7.50 -13.85
C VAL A 90 5.19 -7.32 -13.83
N LEU A 91 4.68 -6.26 -13.20
CA LEU A 91 3.25 -6.01 -13.08
C LEU A 91 2.73 -5.29 -14.33
N TYR A 92 1.52 -5.67 -14.75
CA TYR A 92 0.84 -5.03 -15.87
C TYR A 92 0.74 -3.51 -15.69
N GLY A 93 1.16 -2.77 -16.72
CA GLY A 93 1.06 -1.30 -16.75
C GLY A 93 2.06 -0.56 -15.85
N TYR A 94 2.99 -1.26 -15.18
CA TYR A 94 4.01 -0.60 -14.40
C TYR A 94 5.11 -0.01 -15.29
N SER A 95 5.46 1.24 -15.04
CA SER A 95 6.58 1.92 -15.68
C SER A 95 7.67 2.22 -14.64
N LEU A 96 8.92 1.90 -14.97
CA LEU A 96 10.05 2.15 -14.08
C LEU A 96 10.19 3.65 -13.78
N LEU A 97 10.35 3.95 -12.51
CA LEU A 97 10.63 5.32 -12.06
C LEU A 97 12.11 5.65 -12.30
N SER A 98 12.35 6.76 -12.96
CA SER A 98 13.69 7.33 -13.09
C SER A 98 14.19 7.89 -11.75
N GLU A 99 15.50 8.04 -11.58
CA GLU A 99 16.08 8.62 -10.36
C GLU A 99 15.53 10.02 -10.05
N LYS A 100 15.32 10.84 -11.07
CA LYS A 100 14.71 12.18 -10.93
C LYS A 100 13.28 12.12 -10.36
N GLN A 101 12.47 11.18 -10.85
CA GLN A 101 11.11 10.95 -10.33
C GLN A 101 11.15 10.43 -8.90
N ILE A 102 12.07 9.50 -8.60
CA ILE A 102 12.27 8.98 -7.24
C ILE A 102 12.60 10.12 -6.28
N ASP A 103 13.56 10.97 -6.60
CA ASP A 103 13.93 12.10 -5.74
C ASP A 103 12.77 13.09 -5.54
N GLN A 104 11.98 13.31 -6.58
CA GLN A 104 10.78 14.15 -6.50
C GLN A 104 9.73 13.53 -5.58
N TYR A 105 9.43 12.24 -5.70
CA TYR A 105 8.45 11.55 -4.84
C TYR A 105 8.92 11.47 -3.39
N VAL A 106 10.21 11.18 -3.16
CA VAL A 106 10.80 11.20 -1.81
C VAL A 106 10.64 12.58 -1.18
N GLY A 107 10.93 13.65 -1.92
CA GLY A 107 10.80 15.02 -1.44
C GLY A 107 9.36 15.42 -1.10
N LEU A 108 8.40 15.02 -1.93
CA LEU A 108 7.00 15.39 -1.76
C LEU A 108 6.28 14.57 -0.68
N TYR A 109 6.48 13.25 -0.67
CA TYR A 109 5.62 12.36 0.11
C TYR A 109 6.26 11.83 1.39
N LEU A 110 7.55 11.45 1.35
CA LEU A 110 8.16 10.78 2.50
C LEU A 110 8.25 11.68 3.75
N SER A 111 8.35 13.00 3.55
CA SER A 111 8.37 13.98 4.65
C SER A 111 7.03 14.08 5.39
N LEU A 112 5.93 13.71 4.76
CA LEU A 112 4.58 13.77 5.31
C LEU A 112 4.16 12.49 6.03
N ILE A 113 4.81 11.35 5.73
CA ILE A 113 4.45 10.05 6.29
C ILE A 113 4.97 9.94 7.73
N ASP A 114 4.11 9.47 8.63
CA ASP A 114 4.50 9.12 9.99
C ASP A 114 5.43 7.90 9.95
N THR A 115 6.57 7.97 10.64
CA THR A 115 7.56 6.86 10.64
C THR A 115 7.00 5.58 11.24
N GLU A 116 5.98 5.65 12.10
CA GLU A 116 5.26 4.50 12.62
C GLU A 116 4.41 3.78 11.54
N MET A 117 4.15 4.43 10.42
CA MET A 117 3.43 3.86 9.27
C MET A 117 4.37 3.28 8.20
N LEU A 118 5.67 3.24 8.49
CA LEU A 118 6.70 2.66 7.63
C LEU A 118 7.27 1.39 8.26
N THR A 119 7.49 0.36 7.46
CA THR A 119 8.27 -0.81 7.86
C THR A 119 9.41 -1.04 6.90
N PHE A 120 10.57 -1.37 7.43
CA PHE A 120 11.78 -1.70 6.68
C PHE A 120 12.36 -3.00 7.21
N VAL A 121 12.65 -3.94 6.32
CA VAL A 121 13.32 -5.20 6.64
C VAL A 121 14.67 -5.22 5.93
N GLU A 122 15.73 -5.43 6.69
CA GLU A 122 17.10 -5.54 6.19
C GLU A 122 17.66 -6.95 6.42
N ASN A 123 18.66 -7.32 5.62
CA ASN A 123 19.52 -8.48 5.87
C ASN A 123 20.71 -8.09 6.78
N GLN A 124 21.58 -9.04 7.06
CA GLN A 124 22.78 -8.84 7.90
C GLN A 124 23.78 -7.86 7.28
N GLU A 125 23.79 -7.74 5.96
CA GLU A 125 24.64 -6.83 5.18
C GLU A 125 24.10 -5.39 5.18
N GLY A 126 22.92 -5.15 5.76
CA GLY A 126 22.27 -3.83 5.81
C GLY A 126 21.59 -3.43 4.50
N GLU A 127 21.32 -4.39 3.63
CA GLU A 127 20.54 -4.15 2.42
C GLU A 127 19.05 -4.15 2.73
N LEU A 128 18.31 -3.24 2.10
CA LEU A 128 16.85 -3.19 2.20
C LEU A 128 16.23 -4.34 1.39
N ILE A 129 15.61 -5.28 2.08
CA ILE A 129 15.01 -6.49 1.51
C ILE A 129 13.53 -6.35 1.30
N ALA A 130 12.85 -5.66 2.22
CA ALA A 130 11.43 -5.39 2.09
C ALA A 130 11.06 -4.06 2.72
N ALA A 131 10.00 -3.46 2.22
CA ALA A 131 9.46 -2.24 2.77
C ALA A 131 7.95 -2.15 2.56
N GLY A 132 7.28 -1.45 3.47
CA GLY A 132 5.87 -1.13 3.37
C GLY A 132 5.60 0.30 3.79
N ILE A 133 4.65 0.93 3.11
CA ILE A 133 4.15 2.26 3.41
C ILE A 133 2.64 2.20 3.60
N SER A 134 2.18 2.77 4.68
CA SER A 134 0.77 3.05 4.93
C SER A 134 0.58 4.48 5.41
N ILE A 135 -0.65 4.98 5.35
CA ILE A 135 -1.04 6.29 5.85
C ILE A 135 -2.42 6.20 6.49
N PRO A 136 -2.79 7.10 7.42
CA PRO A 136 -4.18 7.26 7.80
C PRO A 136 -5.03 7.57 6.57
N SER A 137 -6.21 6.95 6.43
CA SER A 137 -7.07 7.23 5.28
C SER A 137 -7.54 8.68 5.29
N LEU A 138 -7.30 9.38 4.19
CA LEU A 138 -7.70 10.78 4.01
C LEU A 138 -9.01 10.92 3.22
N SER A 139 -9.62 9.81 2.83
CA SER A 139 -10.78 9.79 1.94
C SER A 139 -11.97 10.57 2.49
N GLU A 140 -12.31 10.38 3.78
CA GLU A 140 -13.38 11.16 4.43
C GLU A 140 -13.03 12.66 4.54
N ALA A 141 -11.78 12.98 4.80
CA ALA A 141 -11.34 14.37 4.90
C ALA A 141 -11.43 15.07 3.53
N LEU A 142 -11.03 14.39 2.46
CA LEU A 142 -11.17 14.88 1.09
C LEU A 142 -12.64 15.03 0.69
N GLN A 143 -13.50 14.12 1.07
CA GLN A 143 -14.94 14.22 0.85
C GLN A 143 -15.53 15.45 1.55
N LYS A 144 -15.15 15.69 2.82
CA LYS A 144 -15.63 16.84 3.61
C LYS A 144 -15.21 18.19 3.03
N CYS A 145 -14.10 18.26 2.34
CA CYS A 145 -13.65 19.47 1.67
C CYS A 145 -14.00 19.51 0.17
N ASN A 146 -14.82 18.56 -0.33
CA ASN A 146 -15.18 18.43 -1.76
C ASN A 146 -13.98 18.43 -2.72
N GLY A 147 -12.81 17.98 -2.27
CA GLY A 147 -11.56 18.03 -3.01
C GLY A 147 -10.90 19.41 -3.09
N GLU A 148 -11.49 20.45 -2.51
CA GLU A 148 -10.94 21.82 -2.49
C GLU A 148 -10.10 22.04 -1.23
N ILE A 149 -8.80 22.33 -1.42
CA ILE A 149 -7.87 22.56 -0.31
C ILE A 149 -8.06 23.96 0.30
N PHE A 150 -8.32 24.97 -0.54
CA PHE A 150 -8.50 26.35 -0.12
C PHE A 150 -9.96 26.79 -0.21
N PRO A 151 -10.46 27.68 0.68
CA PRO A 151 -9.68 28.32 1.76
C PRO A 151 -9.53 27.48 3.04
N PHE A 152 -10.40 26.51 3.33
CA PHE A 152 -10.40 25.80 4.63
C PHE A 152 -10.31 24.28 4.52
N GLY A 153 -10.27 23.70 3.33
CA GLY A 153 -10.20 22.24 3.12
C GLY A 153 -8.96 21.61 3.74
N TRP A 154 -7.80 22.31 3.72
CA TRP A 154 -6.57 21.87 4.37
C TRP A 154 -6.74 21.54 5.85
N TRP A 155 -7.68 22.19 6.55
CA TRP A 155 -7.95 21.92 7.96
C TRP A 155 -8.50 20.51 8.19
N HIS A 156 -9.38 20.01 7.29
CA HIS A 156 -9.89 18.65 7.37
C HIS A 156 -8.77 17.61 7.20
N LEU A 157 -7.82 17.88 6.30
CA LEU A 157 -6.66 17.01 6.08
C LEU A 157 -5.72 17.01 7.28
N LEU A 158 -5.33 18.18 7.79
CA LEU A 158 -4.50 18.28 8.99
C LEU A 158 -5.13 17.60 10.19
N LYS A 159 -6.45 17.79 10.37
CA LYS A 159 -7.18 17.15 11.46
C LYS A 159 -7.13 15.62 11.34
N ALA A 160 -7.34 15.06 10.16
CA ALA A 160 -7.28 13.63 9.91
C ALA A 160 -5.87 13.05 10.11
N MET A 161 -4.83 13.80 9.72
CA MET A 161 -3.45 13.34 9.85
C MET A 161 -2.89 13.42 11.28
N PHE A 162 -3.23 14.48 12.02
CA PHE A 162 -2.50 14.80 13.25
C PHE A 162 -3.37 14.91 14.51
N LEU A 163 -4.66 15.25 14.40
CA LEU A 163 -5.51 15.52 15.57
C LEU A 163 -6.51 14.40 15.86
N LYS A 164 -7.26 13.98 14.86
CA LYS A 164 -8.27 12.92 14.98
C LYS A 164 -8.05 11.95 13.85
N LYS A 165 -7.14 11.00 14.06
CA LYS A 165 -6.87 9.93 13.09
C LYS A 165 -8.16 9.15 12.82
N PRO A 166 -8.43 8.77 11.55
CA PRO A 166 -9.50 7.84 11.21
C PRO A 166 -9.22 6.46 11.81
N ASP A 167 -10.24 5.63 11.90
CA ASP A 167 -10.07 4.23 12.31
C ASP A 167 -9.58 3.33 11.16
N THR A 168 -9.45 3.89 9.98
CA THR A 168 -9.04 3.23 8.74
C THR A 168 -7.72 3.80 8.24
N LEU A 169 -6.84 2.94 7.79
CA LEU A 169 -5.59 3.31 7.11
C LEU A 169 -5.58 2.80 5.66
N ASP A 170 -4.80 3.45 4.81
CA ASP A 170 -4.56 3.05 3.43
C ASP A 170 -3.19 2.37 3.32
N LEU A 171 -3.15 1.13 2.81
CA LEU A 171 -1.91 0.40 2.47
C LEU A 171 -1.46 0.86 1.08
N LEU A 172 -0.47 1.74 1.02
CA LEU A 172 -0.06 2.36 -0.24
C LEU A 172 0.87 1.48 -1.07
N LEU A 173 1.97 1.02 -0.47
CA LEU A 173 3.01 0.26 -1.15
C LEU A 173 3.54 -0.84 -0.24
N ILE A 174 3.80 -1.99 -0.83
CA ILE A 174 4.51 -3.08 -0.19
C ILE A 174 5.39 -3.77 -1.24
N GLY A 175 6.65 -3.99 -0.91
CA GLY A 175 7.58 -4.68 -1.79
C GLY A 175 8.51 -5.61 -1.01
N VAL A 176 8.76 -6.78 -1.59
CA VAL A 176 9.74 -7.75 -1.11
C VAL A 176 10.64 -8.11 -2.29
N ARG A 177 11.94 -7.93 -2.13
CA ARG A 177 12.96 -8.22 -3.14
C ARG A 177 12.74 -9.64 -3.71
N PRO A 178 12.80 -9.84 -5.05
CA PRO A 178 12.39 -11.09 -5.68
C PRO A 178 13.09 -12.33 -5.13
N ASP A 179 14.40 -12.24 -4.85
CA ASP A 179 15.22 -13.33 -4.31
C ASP A 179 14.92 -13.67 -2.84
N TYR A 180 14.17 -12.81 -2.15
CA TYR A 180 13.72 -13.01 -0.76
C TYR A 180 12.22 -13.36 -0.65
N GLN A 181 11.51 -13.45 -1.75
CA GLN A 181 10.10 -13.88 -1.72
C GLN A 181 9.97 -15.33 -1.22
N ASN A 182 8.84 -15.65 -0.60
CA ASN A 182 8.55 -16.96 0.03
C ASN A 182 9.47 -17.35 1.21
N LYS A 183 10.20 -16.39 1.78
CA LYS A 183 11.09 -16.60 2.95
C LYS A 183 10.50 -16.07 4.27
N GLY A 184 9.17 -15.95 4.38
CA GLY A 184 8.49 -15.52 5.61
C GLY A 184 8.46 -14.01 5.84
N ILE A 185 9.00 -13.18 4.94
CA ILE A 185 9.11 -11.73 5.11
C ILE A 185 7.74 -11.07 5.23
N ASN A 186 6.75 -11.52 4.47
CA ASN A 186 5.39 -11.00 4.60
C ASN A 186 4.84 -11.17 6.02
N SER A 187 5.08 -12.33 6.63
CA SER A 187 4.67 -12.59 8.02
C SER A 187 5.40 -11.69 9.00
N LEU A 188 6.69 -11.43 8.77
CA LEU A 188 7.48 -10.52 9.58
C LEU A 188 6.96 -9.08 9.51
N MET A 189 6.66 -8.60 8.29
CA MET A 189 6.08 -7.26 8.10
C MET A 189 4.69 -7.14 8.71
N ILE A 190 3.84 -8.16 8.56
CA ILE A 190 2.50 -8.23 9.17
C ILE A 190 2.62 -8.16 10.70
N LEU A 191 3.53 -8.91 11.30
CA LEU A 191 3.74 -8.93 12.74
C LEU A 191 4.08 -7.52 13.27
N ASP A 192 5.01 -6.82 12.64
CA ASP A 192 5.41 -5.47 13.00
C ASP A 192 4.29 -4.44 12.78
N LEU A 193 3.61 -4.51 11.63
CA LEU A 193 2.60 -3.52 11.26
C LEU A 193 1.30 -3.67 12.07
N VAL A 194 0.79 -4.89 12.28
CA VAL A 194 -0.45 -5.11 13.04
C VAL A 194 -0.31 -4.61 14.48
N GLU A 195 0.82 -4.88 15.13
CA GLU A 195 1.08 -4.38 16.48
C GLU A 195 1.06 -2.84 16.54
N ARG A 196 1.69 -2.19 15.55
CA ARG A 196 1.73 -0.72 15.47
C ARG A 196 0.38 -0.12 15.14
N TYR A 197 -0.38 -0.71 14.21
CA TYR A 197 -1.70 -0.23 13.83
C TYR A 197 -2.68 -0.30 15.01
N ASN A 198 -2.63 -1.38 15.80
CA ASN A 198 -3.43 -1.50 17.02
C ASN A 198 -3.05 -0.44 18.06
N LYS A 199 -1.74 -0.21 18.29
CA LYS A 199 -1.27 0.87 19.19
C LYS A 199 -1.70 2.27 18.74
N LEU A 200 -1.81 2.49 17.43
CA LEU A 200 -2.27 3.76 16.85
C LEU A 200 -3.79 3.89 16.78
N GLY A 201 -4.54 2.83 17.13
CA GLY A 201 -6.00 2.82 17.20
C GLY A 201 -6.71 2.56 15.87
N PHE A 202 -6.02 2.05 14.85
CA PHE A 202 -6.64 1.65 13.60
C PHE A 202 -7.38 0.31 13.75
N ARG A 203 -8.55 0.23 13.12
CA ARG A 203 -9.41 -0.96 13.09
C ARG A 203 -9.48 -1.61 11.73
N TYR A 204 -9.32 -0.82 10.69
CA TYR A 204 -9.45 -1.25 9.30
C TYR A 204 -8.24 -0.82 8.48
N ALA A 205 -7.93 -1.62 7.47
CA ALA A 205 -6.96 -1.28 6.44
C ALA A 205 -7.60 -1.44 5.05
N GLU A 206 -7.46 -0.44 4.20
CA GLU A 206 -7.84 -0.53 2.79
C GLU A 206 -6.58 -0.74 1.96
N THR A 207 -6.59 -1.75 1.09
CA THR A 207 -5.47 -1.96 0.17
C THR A 207 -5.56 -0.98 -0.99
N ASN A 208 -4.41 -0.64 -1.55
CA ASN A 208 -4.37 -0.04 -2.88
C ASN A 208 -4.83 -1.05 -3.94
N ALA A 209 -5.02 -0.61 -5.18
CA ALA A 209 -5.44 -1.46 -6.28
C ALA A 209 -4.38 -2.54 -6.57
N MET A 210 -4.75 -3.81 -6.41
CA MET A 210 -3.90 -4.98 -6.63
C MET A 210 -4.38 -5.72 -7.86
N LEU A 211 -3.48 -6.05 -8.79
CA LEU A 211 -3.83 -6.85 -9.98
C LEU A 211 -4.55 -8.14 -9.58
N GLU A 212 -5.67 -8.43 -10.21
CA GLU A 212 -6.46 -9.65 -9.93
C GLU A 212 -5.67 -10.94 -10.22
N THR A 213 -4.65 -10.86 -11.08
CA THR A 213 -3.75 -11.97 -11.43
C THR A 213 -2.56 -12.12 -10.48
N ASN A 214 -2.33 -11.17 -9.55
CA ASN A 214 -1.22 -11.24 -8.62
C ASN A 214 -1.56 -12.12 -7.40
N SER A 215 -1.52 -13.44 -7.61
CA SER A 215 -1.84 -14.43 -6.58
C SER A 215 -1.02 -14.30 -5.30
N ARG A 216 0.23 -13.80 -5.40
CA ARG A 216 1.12 -13.63 -4.23
C ARG A 216 0.61 -12.57 -3.26
N ILE A 217 0.15 -11.44 -3.78
CA ILE A 217 -0.38 -10.38 -2.90
C ILE A 217 -1.74 -10.80 -2.31
N HIS A 218 -2.57 -11.50 -3.08
CA HIS A 218 -3.84 -12.01 -2.58
C HIS A 218 -3.63 -13.05 -1.47
N ALA A 219 -2.67 -13.97 -1.63
CA ALA A 219 -2.31 -14.97 -0.63
C ALA A 219 -1.82 -14.34 0.69
N MET A 220 -1.17 -13.18 0.65
CA MET A 220 -0.75 -12.44 1.84
C MET A 220 -1.94 -12.05 2.72
N PHE A 221 -3.08 -11.72 2.10
CA PHE A 221 -4.28 -11.27 2.81
C PHE A 221 -5.31 -12.38 3.07
N GLU A 222 -5.06 -13.64 2.63
CA GLU A 222 -5.97 -14.78 2.87
C GLU A 222 -6.26 -15.05 4.35
N PRO A 223 -5.31 -14.91 5.28
CA PRO A 223 -5.57 -15.19 6.69
C PRO A 223 -6.41 -14.14 7.41
N PHE A 224 -6.73 -13.02 6.75
CA PHE A 224 -7.44 -11.90 7.36
C PHE A 224 -8.91 -11.91 7.00
N GLU A 225 -9.74 -11.45 7.93
CA GLU A 225 -11.12 -11.07 7.64
C GLU A 225 -11.10 -9.89 6.68
N LYS A 226 -11.63 -10.10 5.46
CA LYS A 226 -11.60 -9.11 4.39
C LYS A 226 -12.83 -9.18 3.50
N GLU A 227 -13.17 -8.06 2.92
CA GLU A 227 -14.14 -7.97 1.83
C GLU A 227 -13.49 -7.39 0.57
N VAL A 228 -13.97 -7.79 -0.61
CA VAL A 228 -13.64 -7.08 -1.85
C VAL A 228 -14.43 -5.78 -1.84
N HIS A 229 -13.72 -4.69 -1.60
CA HIS A 229 -14.31 -3.38 -1.39
C HIS A 229 -14.59 -2.65 -2.71
N LYS A 230 -13.65 -2.75 -3.66
CA LYS A 230 -13.78 -2.14 -5.00
C LYS A 230 -13.13 -3.00 -6.06
N ARG A 231 -13.61 -2.86 -7.30
CA ARG A 231 -13.03 -3.49 -8.49
C ARG A 231 -12.88 -2.46 -9.60
N ARG A 232 -11.75 -2.51 -10.29
CA ARG A 232 -11.48 -1.69 -11.48
C ARG A 232 -11.07 -2.56 -12.64
N TRP A 233 -11.44 -2.12 -13.85
CA TRP A 233 -11.05 -2.79 -15.08
C TRP A 233 -10.37 -1.82 -16.01
N VAL A 234 -9.39 -2.34 -16.76
CA VAL A 234 -8.88 -1.72 -17.98
C VAL A 234 -9.55 -2.41 -19.15
N PHE A 235 -9.92 -1.60 -20.12
CA PHE A 235 -10.55 -2.06 -21.34
C PHE A 235 -9.58 -1.90 -22.51
N GLY A 236 -9.42 -2.97 -23.27
CA GLY A 236 -8.63 -3.01 -24.51
C GLY A 236 -9.54 -3.13 -25.73
N LYS A 237 -8.99 -2.75 -26.88
CA LYS A 237 -9.61 -2.97 -28.21
C LYS A 237 -8.51 -3.13 -29.23
N ASP A 238 -8.61 -4.17 -30.06
CA ASP A 238 -7.67 -4.37 -31.16
C ASP A 238 -7.90 -3.29 -32.22
N ILE A 239 -6.81 -2.70 -32.70
CA ILE A 239 -6.82 -1.75 -33.81
C ILE A 239 -6.67 -2.55 -35.09
N GLN A 240 -7.68 -2.48 -35.96
CA GLN A 240 -7.64 -3.08 -37.29
C GLN A 240 -6.88 -2.19 -38.25
#